data_0de19a4f99a2ccf0b0a1ab4641863f74
#
_entry.id   0de19a4f99a2ccf0b0a1ab4641863f74
#
_cell.length_a   1.000
_cell.length_b   1.000
_cell.length_c   1.000
_cell.angle_alpha   90.00
_cell.angle_beta   90.00
_cell.angle_gamma   90.00
#
_symmetry.space_group_name_H-M   'P 1'
#
loop_
_entity.id
_entity.type
_entity.pdbx_description
1 polymer ?
#
loop_
_entity_poly.entity_id
_entity_poly.type
_entity_poly.pdbx_seq_one_letter_code
_entity_poly.pdbx_strand_id
1 'polypeptide(L)'
;MHSQGTRRYTKSMMTPTPYPAPDFTALSLDGTTRSLADFRGKWVVLYFYPKDDTPGCTIEACSLRDVRDDIAALGAEVVGVSADDASSHEKFKAKHSLNFTLLSDPDLTMIKAYDAWGKKQFGREGILRRTFLISPEGQVMKIYGRVTPLGHGEQIVAELKKLQAA
;
A
#
# COMPACT_ATOMS: atom_id res chain seq x y z
N MET A 1 -8.67 28.99 -15.89
CA MET A 1 -8.64 28.69 -15.57
C MET A 1 -8.02 28.43 -14.79
N HIS A 2 -7.54 28.44 -14.49
CA HIS A 2 -7.20 28.58 -13.69
C HIS A 2 -6.88 27.92 -12.70
N SER A 3 -6.49 27.91 -11.84
CA SER A 3 -6.25 27.20 -10.66
C SER A 3 -6.06 25.73 -10.87
N GLN A 4 -5.66 25.39 -12.04
CA GLN A 4 -5.50 23.98 -12.34
C GLN A 4 -4.37 23.34 -11.55
N GLY A 5 -3.33 24.08 -11.28
CA GLY A 5 -2.23 23.54 -10.50
C GLY A 5 -2.67 23.18 -9.08
N THR A 6 -3.41 24.07 -8.47
CA THR A 6 -3.90 23.86 -7.13
C THR A 6 -4.84 22.67 -7.09
N ARG A 7 -5.74 22.62 -8.04
CA ARG A 7 -6.71 21.55 -8.10
C ARG A 7 -6.01 20.20 -8.28
N ARG A 8 -5.01 20.19 -9.15
CA ARG A 8 -4.27 18.97 -9.40
C ARG A 8 -3.50 18.52 -8.16
N TYR A 9 -2.96 19.48 -7.44
CA TYR A 9 -2.20 19.19 -6.24
C TYR A 9 -3.04 18.52 -5.17
N THR A 10 -4.29 18.97 -5.00
CA THR A 10 -5.15 18.40 -3.98
C THR A 10 -5.93 17.20 -4.48
N LYS A 11 -5.93 16.97 -5.78
CA LYS A 11 -6.80 15.98 -6.38
C LYS A 11 -6.55 14.57 -5.84
N SER A 12 -5.29 14.20 -5.62
CA SER A 12 -4.98 12.87 -5.15
C SER A 12 -5.59 12.58 -3.79
N MET A 13 -5.61 13.57 -2.91
CA MET A 13 -6.20 13.44 -1.60
C MET A 13 -7.71 13.45 -1.64
N MET A 14 -8.27 14.09 -2.65
CA MET A 14 -9.70 14.31 -2.74
C MET A 14 -10.38 13.48 -3.82
N THR A 15 -9.61 12.64 -4.51
CA THR A 15 -10.18 11.84 -5.59
C THR A 15 -11.28 10.94 -5.05
N PRO A 16 -12.51 11.07 -5.56
CA PRO A 16 -13.58 10.23 -5.08
C PRO A 16 -13.37 8.79 -5.49
N THR A 17 -13.65 7.88 -4.58
CA THR A 17 -13.63 6.46 -4.90
C THR A 17 -15.01 6.02 -5.33
N PRO A 18 -15.13 4.99 -6.18
CA PRO A 18 -14.01 4.24 -6.76
C PRO A 18 -13.41 4.90 -7.98
N TYR A 19 -12.16 4.58 -8.27
CA TYR A 19 -11.52 5.00 -9.51
C TYR A 19 -10.50 3.92 -9.90
N PRO A 20 -10.11 3.85 -11.20
CA PRO A 20 -9.19 2.81 -11.65
C PRO A 20 -7.84 2.95 -10.95
N ALA A 21 -7.35 1.86 -10.39
CA ALA A 21 -6.02 1.85 -9.77
C ALA A 21 -4.95 2.05 -10.84
N PRO A 22 -3.93 2.88 -10.59
CA PRO A 22 -2.83 3.03 -11.54
C PRO A 22 -2.11 1.71 -11.78
N ASP A 23 -1.77 1.43 -13.03
CA ASP A 23 -0.95 0.27 -13.36
C ASP A 23 0.42 0.43 -12.73
N PHE A 24 1.06 -0.69 -12.43
CA PHE A 24 2.41 -0.65 -11.90
C PHE A 24 3.16 -1.90 -12.30
N THR A 25 4.48 -1.81 -12.21
CA THR A 25 5.40 -2.93 -12.29
C THR A 25 6.45 -2.71 -11.23
N ALA A 26 6.65 -3.68 -10.35
CA ALA A 26 7.62 -3.56 -9.27
C ALA A 26 8.33 -4.89 -9.06
N LEU A 27 9.50 -4.82 -8.40
CA LEU A 27 10.33 -6.00 -8.20
C LEU A 27 9.87 -6.81 -6.99
N SER A 28 9.78 -8.11 -7.18
CA SER A 28 9.49 -9.02 -6.08
C SER A 28 10.80 -9.57 -5.51
N LEU A 29 10.70 -10.29 -4.39
CA LEU A 29 11.88 -10.79 -3.69
C LEU A 29 12.68 -11.80 -4.51
N ASP A 30 12.03 -12.52 -5.40
CA ASP A 30 12.70 -13.53 -6.21
C ASP A 30 13.30 -12.95 -7.50
N GLY A 31 13.30 -11.63 -7.65
CA GLY A 31 13.89 -10.97 -8.81
C GLY A 31 12.95 -10.84 -10.00
N THR A 32 11.76 -11.41 -9.93
CA THR A 32 10.76 -11.22 -10.99
C THR A 32 9.98 -9.95 -10.73
N THR A 33 9.23 -9.50 -11.73
CA THR A 33 8.38 -8.34 -11.57
C THR A 33 6.94 -8.77 -11.30
N ARG A 34 6.21 -7.93 -10.57
CA ARG A 34 4.78 -8.10 -10.34
C ARG A 34 4.08 -6.85 -10.86
N SER A 35 2.90 -7.03 -11.39
CA SER A 35 2.11 -5.93 -11.93
C SER A 35 0.71 -5.95 -11.33
N LEU A 36 -0.03 -4.86 -11.53
CA LEU A 36 -1.42 -4.81 -11.06
C LEU A 36 -2.24 -5.95 -11.64
N ALA A 37 -2.00 -6.30 -12.90
CA ALA A 37 -2.76 -7.36 -13.55
C ALA A 37 -2.60 -8.71 -12.86
N ASP A 38 -1.46 -8.94 -12.19
CA ASP A 38 -1.22 -10.20 -11.50
C ASP A 38 -2.17 -10.43 -10.33
N PHE A 39 -2.80 -9.36 -9.84
CA PHE A 39 -3.71 -9.43 -8.70
C PHE A 39 -5.18 -9.40 -9.12
N ARG A 40 -5.46 -9.39 -10.42
CA ARG A 40 -6.85 -9.33 -10.90
C ARG A 40 -7.63 -10.52 -10.37
N GLY A 41 -8.85 -10.29 -9.94
CA GLY A 41 -9.68 -11.33 -9.37
C GLY A 41 -9.61 -11.44 -7.85
N LYS A 42 -8.71 -10.70 -7.22
CA LYS A 42 -8.58 -10.65 -5.76
C LYS A 42 -8.67 -9.22 -5.30
N TRP A 43 -9.12 -9.03 -4.06
CA TRP A 43 -8.93 -7.75 -3.39
C TRP A 43 -7.46 -7.60 -3.05
N VAL A 44 -6.95 -6.36 -3.09
CA VAL A 44 -5.57 -6.08 -2.73
C VAL A 44 -5.53 -5.02 -1.65
N VAL A 45 -4.83 -5.33 -0.57
CA VAL A 45 -4.49 -4.36 0.45
C VAL A 45 -3.08 -3.89 0.11
N LEU A 46 -2.99 -2.77 -0.59
CA LEU A 46 -1.73 -2.24 -1.08
C LEU A 46 -1.30 -1.10 -0.16
N TYR A 47 -0.18 -1.27 0.53
CA TYR A 47 0.25 -0.22 1.43
C TYR A 47 1.70 0.19 1.16
N PHE A 48 1.93 1.49 1.30
CA PHE A 48 3.23 2.11 1.10
C PHE A 48 3.78 2.51 2.46
N TYR A 49 5.07 2.28 2.67
CA TYR A 49 5.70 2.60 3.94
C TYR A 49 7.12 3.11 3.69
N PRO A 50 7.66 3.95 4.60
CA PRO A 50 8.92 4.64 4.33
C PRO A 50 10.16 3.74 4.29
N LYS A 51 10.29 2.79 5.21
CA LYS A 51 11.54 2.04 5.28
C LYS A 51 11.41 0.80 6.13
N ASP A 52 12.01 -0.31 5.64
CA ASP A 52 12.04 -1.58 6.36
C ASP A 52 12.65 -1.42 7.74
N ASP A 53 12.09 -2.17 8.69
CA ASP A 53 12.64 -2.35 10.04
C ASP A 53 12.78 -1.05 10.84
N THR A 54 11.98 -0.04 10.52
CA THR A 54 11.82 1.14 11.38
C THR A 54 10.63 0.90 12.32
N PRO A 55 10.56 1.61 13.46
CA PRO A 55 9.52 1.28 14.47
C PRO A 55 8.09 1.32 13.96
N GLY A 56 7.71 2.40 13.28
CA GLY A 56 6.34 2.52 12.77
C GLY A 56 6.03 1.50 11.69
N CYS A 57 6.97 1.27 10.79
CA CYS A 57 6.78 0.32 9.71
C CYS A 57 6.73 -1.11 10.23
N THR A 58 7.48 -1.41 11.28
CA THR A 58 7.45 -2.72 11.91
C THR A 58 6.10 -2.96 12.59
N ILE A 59 5.59 -1.97 13.31
CA ILE A 59 4.28 -2.08 13.98
C ILE A 59 3.19 -2.32 12.94
N GLU A 60 3.22 -1.56 11.86
CA GLU A 60 2.23 -1.71 10.79
C GLU A 60 2.30 -3.10 10.15
N ALA A 61 3.51 -3.53 9.79
CA ALA A 61 3.70 -4.82 9.15
C ALA A 61 3.25 -5.97 10.06
N CYS A 62 3.57 -5.89 11.34
CA CYS A 62 3.15 -6.93 12.29
C CYS A 62 1.64 -6.92 12.49
N SER A 63 1.01 -5.76 12.48
CA SER A 63 -0.44 -5.66 12.56
C SER A 63 -1.11 -6.39 11.39
N LEU A 64 -0.58 -6.18 10.18
CA LEU A 64 -1.12 -6.85 9.00
C LEU A 64 -0.80 -8.34 8.98
N ARG A 65 0.42 -8.72 9.43
CA ARG A 65 0.80 -10.12 9.55
C ARG A 65 -0.18 -10.88 10.44
N ASP A 66 -0.54 -10.29 11.56
CA ASP A 66 -1.37 -10.95 12.57
C ASP A 66 -2.79 -11.22 12.08
N VAL A 67 -3.29 -10.44 11.13
CA VAL A 67 -4.63 -10.64 10.58
C VAL A 67 -4.61 -11.13 9.14
N ARG A 68 -3.45 -11.56 8.65
CA ARG A 68 -3.31 -11.95 7.25
C ARG A 68 -4.27 -13.07 6.86
N ASP A 69 -4.49 -14.03 7.76
CA ASP A 69 -5.41 -15.13 7.45
C ASP A 69 -6.85 -14.65 7.37
N ASP A 70 -7.23 -13.69 8.22
CA ASP A 70 -8.57 -13.09 8.14
C ASP A 70 -8.73 -12.34 6.83
N ILE A 71 -7.69 -11.64 6.39
CA ILE A 71 -7.71 -10.91 5.12
C ILE A 71 -7.82 -11.91 3.96
N ALA A 72 -7.05 -12.99 4.01
CA ALA A 72 -7.10 -14.01 2.97
C ALA A 72 -8.47 -14.67 2.89
N ALA A 73 -9.11 -14.89 4.03
CA ALA A 73 -10.46 -15.46 4.07
C ALA A 73 -11.49 -14.55 3.41
N LEU A 74 -11.19 -13.25 3.31
CA LEU A 74 -12.03 -12.29 2.62
C LEU A 74 -11.65 -12.13 1.14
N GLY A 75 -10.80 -13.01 0.63
CA GLY A 75 -10.40 -12.98 -0.77
C GLY A 75 -9.41 -11.86 -1.11
N ALA A 76 -8.62 -11.44 -0.14
CA ALA A 76 -7.69 -10.34 -0.31
C ALA A 76 -6.24 -10.76 -0.08
N GLU A 77 -5.33 -10.04 -0.72
CA GLU A 77 -3.90 -10.25 -0.56
C GLU A 77 -3.26 -8.94 -0.08
N VAL A 78 -2.31 -9.05 0.85
CA VAL A 78 -1.58 -7.89 1.37
C VAL A 78 -0.30 -7.72 0.58
N VAL A 79 -0.05 -6.49 0.15
CA VAL A 79 1.16 -6.13 -0.62
C VAL A 79 1.74 -4.86 -0.03
N GLY A 80 2.96 -4.95 0.48
CA GLY A 80 3.68 -3.80 1.01
C GLY A 80 4.73 -3.32 0.02
N VAL A 81 4.89 -2.00 -0.07
CA VAL A 81 5.80 -1.39 -1.05
C VAL A 81 6.65 -0.32 -0.38
N SER A 82 7.94 -0.37 -0.59
CA SER A 82 8.87 0.70 -0.23
C SER A 82 9.97 0.79 -1.28
N ALA A 83 10.89 1.72 -1.10
CA ALA A 83 12.03 1.84 -2.01
C ALA A 83 13.19 0.93 -1.63
N ASP A 84 13.07 0.20 -0.54
CA ASP A 84 14.12 -0.74 -0.11
C ASP A 84 14.30 -1.85 -1.13
N ASP A 85 15.51 -2.40 -1.17
CA ASP A 85 15.81 -3.46 -2.13
C ASP A 85 15.40 -4.85 -1.61
N ALA A 86 15.56 -5.86 -2.46
CA ALA A 86 15.14 -7.23 -2.13
C ALA A 86 15.87 -7.76 -0.91
N SER A 87 17.15 -7.44 -0.75
CA SER A 87 17.93 -7.90 0.39
C SER A 87 17.38 -7.36 1.70
N SER A 88 17.05 -6.07 1.72
CA SER A 88 16.43 -5.43 2.88
C SER A 88 15.09 -6.05 3.20
N HIS A 89 14.25 -6.24 2.18
CA HIS A 89 12.93 -6.86 2.33
C HIS A 89 13.03 -8.28 2.87
N GLU A 90 14.00 -9.04 2.39
CA GLU A 90 14.20 -10.41 2.87
C GLU A 90 14.50 -10.43 4.36
N LYS A 91 15.40 -9.55 4.80
CA LYS A 91 15.77 -9.47 6.22
C LYS A 91 14.58 -9.05 7.06
N PHE A 92 13.85 -8.05 6.61
CA PHE A 92 12.68 -7.56 7.32
C PHE A 92 11.62 -8.65 7.44
N LYS A 93 11.35 -9.34 6.33
CA LYS A 93 10.37 -10.41 6.30
C LYS A 93 10.76 -11.56 7.22
N ALA A 94 12.03 -11.96 7.20
CA ALA A 94 12.51 -13.05 8.06
C ALA A 94 12.48 -12.65 9.52
N LYS A 95 12.93 -11.43 9.83
CA LYS A 95 13.04 -10.97 11.21
C LYS A 95 11.68 -10.94 11.91
N HIS A 96 10.64 -10.55 11.20
CA HIS A 96 9.32 -10.38 11.80
C HIS A 96 8.30 -11.41 11.31
N SER A 97 8.76 -12.44 10.61
CA SER A 97 7.90 -13.51 10.10
C SER A 97 6.73 -12.96 9.28
N LEU A 98 7.00 -12.00 8.43
CA LEU A 98 5.98 -11.41 7.60
C LEU A 98 5.52 -12.45 6.57
N ASN A 99 4.21 -12.62 6.45
CA ASN A 99 3.60 -13.68 5.66
C ASN A 99 2.82 -13.13 4.46
N PHE A 100 3.29 -12.01 3.91
CA PHE A 100 2.66 -11.41 2.75
C PHE A 100 3.73 -10.84 1.82
N THR A 101 3.29 -10.37 0.67
CA THR A 101 4.19 -9.90 -0.40
C THR A 101 4.80 -8.54 -0.08
N LEU A 102 6.10 -8.41 -0.31
CA LEU A 102 6.78 -7.12 -0.28
C LEU A 102 7.36 -6.86 -1.67
N LEU A 103 7.16 -5.66 -2.18
CA LEU A 103 7.67 -5.24 -3.48
C LEU A 103 8.62 -4.07 -3.32
N SER A 104 9.61 -4.01 -4.19
CA SER A 104 10.61 -2.95 -4.20
C SER A 104 10.34 -1.98 -5.34
N ASP A 105 10.36 -0.69 -5.04
CA ASP A 105 10.14 0.37 -6.04
C ASP A 105 11.24 1.42 -5.89
N PRO A 106 12.51 1.05 -6.19
CA PRO A 106 13.64 1.96 -5.95
C PRO A 106 13.58 3.23 -6.79
N ASP A 107 12.93 3.18 -7.94
CA ASP A 107 12.80 4.34 -8.83
C ASP A 107 11.66 5.26 -8.40
N LEU A 108 10.87 4.87 -7.42
CA LEU A 108 9.73 5.63 -6.91
C LEU A 108 8.59 5.79 -7.94
N THR A 109 8.64 5.04 -9.03
CA THR A 109 7.64 5.17 -10.10
C THR A 109 6.25 4.80 -9.62
N MET A 110 6.12 3.63 -8.99
CA MET A 110 4.86 3.18 -8.44
C MET A 110 4.42 4.05 -7.27
N ILE A 111 5.36 4.35 -6.37
CA ILE A 111 5.09 5.16 -5.19
C ILE A 111 4.51 6.51 -5.60
N LYS A 112 5.08 7.15 -6.62
CA LYS A 112 4.59 8.44 -7.09
C LYS A 112 3.28 8.32 -7.85
N ALA A 113 3.10 7.24 -8.61
CA ALA A 113 1.85 7.03 -9.34
C ALA A 113 0.66 6.91 -8.40
N TYR A 114 0.87 6.40 -7.18
CA TYR A 114 -0.18 6.28 -6.17
C TYR A 114 -0.20 7.46 -5.21
N ASP A 115 0.54 8.53 -5.51
CA ASP A 115 0.63 9.71 -4.64
C ASP A 115 1.09 9.37 -3.23
N ALA A 116 1.98 8.40 -3.11
CA ALA A 116 2.54 8.03 -1.82
C ALA A 116 3.91 8.68 -1.59
N TRP A 117 4.20 9.74 -2.30
CA TRP A 117 5.42 10.54 -2.15
C TRP A 117 5.02 11.98 -1.91
N GLY A 118 5.61 12.62 -0.91
CA GLY A 118 5.30 14.01 -0.64
C GLY A 118 6.05 14.55 0.56
N LYS A 119 5.60 15.72 1.00
CA LYS A 119 6.24 16.42 2.11
C LYS A 119 5.88 15.79 3.43
N LYS A 120 6.88 15.63 4.27
CA LYS A 120 6.75 15.14 5.63
C LYS A 120 7.09 16.28 6.58
N GLN A 121 7.14 15.96 7.88
CA GLN A 121 7.48 16.95 8.88
C GLN A 121 8.82 17.59 8.57
N PHE A 122 8.96 18.86 8.93
CA PHE A 122 10.19 19.64 8.77
C PHE A 122 10.61 19.81 7.32
N GLY A 123 9.63 19.79 6.39
CA GLY A 123 9.90 20.08 4.99
C GLY A 123 10.61 19.00 4.21
N ARG A 124 10.87 17.86 4.82
CA ARG A 124 11.52 16.75 4.11
C ARG A 124 10.52 16.08 3.19
N GLU A 125 11.03 15.50 2.13
CA GLU A 125 10.21 14.70 1.22
C GLU A 125 10.52 13.22 1.40
N GLY A 126 9.51 12.39 1.20
CA GLY A 126 9.69 10.96 1.32
C GLY A 126 8.41 10.21 1.07
N ILE A 127 8.48 8.91 1.31
CA ILE A 127 7.32 8.04 1.13
C ILE A 127 6.32 8.30 2.25
N LEU A 128 5.08 8.50 1.85
CA LEU A 128 3.97 8.71 2.79
C LEU A 128 3.35 7.36 3.12
N ARG A 129 2.97 7.19 4.38
CA ARG A 129 2.34 5.95 4.84
C ARG A 129 0.87 5.98 4.42
N ARG A 130 0.55 5.23 3.38
CA ARG A 130 -0.80 5.20 2.81
C ARG A 130 -1.19 3.79 2.43
N THR A 131 -2.48 3.50 2.55
CA THR A 131 -3.02 2.18 2.18
C THR A 131 -4.18 2.36 1.22
N PHE A 132 -4.23 1.51 0.22
CA PHE A 132 -5.27 1.50 -0.81
C PHE A 132 -5.92 0.13 -0.83
N LEU A 133 -7.26 0.09 -0.78
CA LEU A 133 -7.99 -1.16 -0.94
C LEU A 133 -8.49 -1.20 -2.38
N ILE A 134 -8.02 -2.20 -3.12
CA ILE A 134 -8.30 -2.32 -4.56
C ILE A 134 -9.18 -3.53 -4.77
N SER A 135 -10.28 -3.35 -5.52
CA SER A 135 -11.24 -4.42 -5.78
C SER A 135 -10.68 -5.44 -6.79
N PRO A 136 -11.32 -6.61 -6.90
CA PRO A 136 -10.90 -7.60 -7.90
C PRO A 136 -10.90 -7.09 -9.33
N GLU A 137 -11.68 -6.05 -9.62
CA GLU A 137 -11.76 -5.43 -10.95
C GLU A 137 -10.70 -4.36 -11.15
N GLY A 138 -9.85 -4.09 -10.15
CA GLY A 138 -8.80 -3.09 -10.28
C GLY A 138 -9.22 -1.66 -9.95
N GLN A 139 -10.27 -1.50 -9.15
CA GLN A 139 -10.73 -0.17 -8.73
C GLN A 139 -10.28 0.12 -7.32
N VAL A 140 -9.77 1.33 -7.07
CA VAL A 140 -9.47 1.78 -5.70
C VAL A 140 -10.80 2.10 -5.02
N MET A 141 -11.12 1.34 -3.99
CA MET A 141 -12.39 1.45 -3.28
C MET A 141 -12.27 2.25 -1.99
N LYS A 142 -11.08 2.31 -1.42
CA LYS A 142 -10.86 3.03 -0.16
C LYS A 142 -9.40 3.44 -0.06
N ILE A 143 -9.16 4.66 0.43
CA ILE A 143 -7.82 5.18 0.65
C ILE A 143 -7.66 5.56 2.11
N TYR A 144 -6.57 5.10 2.72
CA TYR A 144 -6.13 5.59 4.01
C TYR A 144 -4.98 6.54 3.75
N GLY A 145 -5.30 7.83 3.67
CA GLY A 145 -4.31 8.86 3.33
C GLY A 145 -3.32 9.12 4.45
N ARG A 146 -3.71 8.79 5.68
CA ARG A 146 -2.84 8.88 6.85
C ARG A 146 -3.10 7.65 7.70
N VAL A 147 -2.08 6.83 7.88
CA VAL A 147 -2.20 5.55 8.56
C VAL A 147 -1.60 5.64 9.97
N THR A 148 -2.36 5.15 10.95
CA THR A 148 -1.84 4.90 12.29
C THR A 148 -1.38 3.44 12.33
N PRO A 149 -0.08 3.17 12.52
CA PRO A 149 0.43 1.80 12.41
C PRO A 149 -0.23 0.81 13.35
N LEU A 150 -0.44 1.19 14.59
CA LEU A 150 -1.03 0.28 15.58
C LEU A 150 -2.51 0.06 15.27
N GLY A 151 -2.91 -1.20 15.16
CA GLY A 151 -4.30 -1.55 14.91
C GLY A 151 -4.75 -1.43 13.46
N HIS A 152 -3.83 -1.11 12.55
CA HIS A 152 -4.21 -0.93 11.15
C HIS A 152 -4.75 -2.21 10.53
N GLY A 153 -4.19 -3.37 10.92
CA GLY A 153 -4.68 -4.66 10.41
C GLY A 153 -6.15 -4.89 10.70
N GLU A 154 -6.57 -4.68 11.94
CA GLU A 154 -7.97 -4.84 12.31
C GLU A 154 -8.87 -3.85 11.58
N GLN A 155 -8.37 -2.64 11.39
CA GLN A 155 -9.09 -1.60 10.64
C GLN A 155 -9.34 -2.07 9.20
N ILE A 156 -8.34 -2.68 8.57
CA ILE A 156 -8.44 -3.19 7.21
C ILE A 156 -9.46 -4.33 7.13
N VAL A 157 -9.42 -5.26 8.07
CA VAL A 157 -10.38 -6.38 8.09
C VAL A 157 -11.80 -5.85 8.17
N ALA A 158 -12.06 -4.89 9.06
CA ALA A 158 -13.39 -4.32 9.21
C ALA A 158 -13.86 -3.63 7.93
N GLU A 159 -12.97 -2.88 7.27
CA GLU A 159 -13.33 -2.17 6.06
C GLU A 159 -13.59 -3.13 4.89
N LEU A 160 -12.78 -4.19 4.76
CA LEU A 160 -13.00 -5.19 3.72
C LEU A 160 -14.37 -5.86 3.87
N LYS A 161 -14.74 -6.19 5.11
CA LYS A 161 -16.06 -6.77 5.36
C LYS A 161 -17.16 -5.80 4.94
N LYS A 162 -16.99 -4.53 5.27
CA LYS A 162 -17.97 -3.51 4.95
C LYS A 162 -18.11 -3.32 3.43
N LEU A 163 -16.99 -3.27 2.72
CA LEU A 163 -17.01 -3.08 1.27
C LEU A 163 -17.63 -4.28 0.57
N GLN A 164 -17.42 -5.48 1.09
CA GLN A 164 -17.94 -6.69 0.47
C GLN A 164 -19.40 -6.94 0.80
N ALA A 165 -19.90 -6.31 1.85
CA ALA A 165 -21.32 -6.43 2.22
C ALA A 165 -22.21 -5.47 1.42
N ALA A 166 -21.62 -4.48 0.78
CA ALA A 166 -22.37 -3.46 0.06
C ALA A 166 -22.88 -3.95 -1.29
#